data_dd7adfe682f6db52fb448555e88f04b9
#
_entry.id   dd7adfe682f6db52fb448555e88f04b9
#
_cell.length_a   1.000
_cell.length_b   1.000
_cell.length_c   1.000
_cell.angle_alpha   90.00
_cell.angle_beta   90.00
_cell.angle_gamma   90.00
#
_symmetry.space_group_name_H-M   'P 1'
#
loop_
_entity.id
_entity.type
_entity.pdbx_description
1 polymer ?
#
loop_
_entity_poly.entity_id
_entity_poly.type
_entity_poly.pdbx_seq_one_letter_code
_entity_poly.pdbx_strand_id
1 'polypeptide(L)'
;DAQTKDMSRMFYIPAQYENADNWIYESGTEDLNVDTLMREHPYTVKTGNSFLDSLPDAIREQVLEHRASQMDNTSVSWTNYHDCPFFPKRMATEYKMISSTGWYSLMYKIMVATACNAVKNKYPITQNQIVEMCKQLDGETGGWYESRPLDVEAARALKFAYSNSYTGD
;
A
#
# COMPACT_ATOMS: atom_id res chain seq x y z
N ASP A 1 -4.16 -11.00 21.54
CA ASP A 1 -4.09 -11.55 20.20
C ASP A 1 -3.88 -10.44 19.16
N ALA A 2 -2.95 -10.64 18.21
CA ALA A 2 -2.67 -9.64 17.18
C ALA A 2 -3.87 -9.40 16.27
N GLN A 3 -4.77 -10.36 16.16
CA GLN A 3 -5.98 -10.26 15.34
C GLN A 3 -7.10 -9.44 15.98
N THR A 4 -7.08 -9.25 17.28
CA THR A 4 -8.12 -8.50 18.03
C THR A 4 -7.77 -7.04 18.27
N LYS A 5 -6.61 -6.56 17.79
CA LYS A 5 -6.17 -5.17 17.95
C LYS A 5 -6.87 -4.17 17.03
N ASP A 6 -7.59 -4.65 16.05
CA ASP A 6 -8.33 -3.82 15.11
C ASP A 6 -9.77 -3.66 15.59
N MET A 7 -10.11 -2.47 16.06
CA MET A 7 -11.46 -2.15 16.56
C MET A 7 -12.53 -2.18 15.47
N SER A 8 -12.15 -2.16 14.20
CA SER A 8 -13.10 -2.27 13.07
C SER A 8 -13.51 -3.71 12.76
N ARG A 9 -12.90 -4.70 13.39
CA ARG A 9 -13.26 -6.10 13.17
C ARG A 9 -14.59 -6.43 13.80
N MET A 10 -15.46 -7.02 13.01
CA MET A 10 -16.69 -7.60 13.50
C MET A 10 -16.39 -8.90 14.22
N PHE A 11 -16.89 -9.02 15.44
CA PHE A 11 -16.94 -10.29 16.16
C PHE A 11 -18.28 -10.95 15.89
N TYR A 12 -18.24 -12.21 15.45
CA TYR A 12 -19.45 -12.98 15.30
C TYR A 12 -19.95 -13.41 16.69
N ILE A 13 -21.20 -13.14 16.96
CA ILE A 13 -21.87 -13.70 18.15
C ILE A 13 -21.94 -15.22 17.94
N PRO A 14 -21.52 -16.03 18.93
CA PRO A 14 -21.63 -17.47 18.81
C PRO A 14 -23.04 -17.88 18.48
N ALA A 15 -23.24 -18.58 17.38
CA ALA A 15 -24.54 -19.13 17.03
C ALA A 15 -24.74 -20.48 17.74
N GLN A 16 -25.94 -20.70 18.26
CA GLN A 16 -26.28 -21.97 18.83
C GLN A 16 -26.72 -22.91 17.70
N TYR A 17 -25.93 -23.92 17.43
CA TYR A 17 -26.23 -24.95 16.45
C TYR A 17 -26.92 -26.13 17.14
N GLU A 18 -27.79 -26.82 16.43
CA GLU A 18 -28.44 -28.04 16.89
C GLU A 18 -27.36 -29.08 17.29
N ASN A 19 -27.43 -29.60 18.50
CA ASN A 19 -26.46 -30.53 19.11
C ASN A 19 -25.07 -29.95 19.42
N ALA A 20 -24.91 -28.65 19.50
CA ALA A 20 -23.65 -28.02 19.93
C ALA A 20 -23.74 -27.66 21.44
N ASP A 21 -22.69 -27.99 22.17
CA ASP A 21 -22.50 -27.61 23.57
C ASP A 21 -21.92 -26.18 23.63
N ASN A 22 -22.81 -25.21 23.52
CA ASN A 22 -22.42 -23.79 23.59
C ASN A 22 -22.66 -23.26 24.99
N TRP A 23 -21.67 -22.56 25.52
CA TRP A 23 -21.78 -21.89 26.81
C TRP A 23 -21.28 -20.46 26.72
N ILE A 24 -21.88 -19.56 27.49
CA ILE A 24 -21.46 -18.17 27.65
C ILE A 24 -21.05 -18.01 29.10
N TYR A 25 -19.85 -17.55 29.33
CA TYR A 25 -19.35 -17.21 30.66
C TYR A 25 -19.50 -15.71 30.90
N GLU A 26 -20.31 -15.34 31.90
CA GLU A 26 -20.40 -13.95 32.37
C GLU A 26 -19.65 -13.84 33.68
N SER A 27 -18.64 -12.95 33.72
CA SER A 27 -17.80 -12.79 34.90
C SER A 27 -18.48 -12.03 36.04
N GLY A 28 -19.63 -11.41 35.81
CA GLY A 28 -20.31 -10.56 36.77
C GLY A 28 -19.57 -9.27 37.16
N THR A 29 -18.55 -8.90 36.36
CA THR A 29 -17.84 -7.63 36.48
C THR A 29 -18.59 -6.51 35.76
N GLU A 30 -18.30 -5.26 36.13
CA GLU A 30 -18.87 -4.09 35.44
C GLU A 30 -18.58 -4.14 33.94
N ASP A 31 -19.50 -3.60 33.14
CA ASP A 31 -19.33 -3.46 31.72
C ASP A 31 -18.10 -2.62 31.41
N LEU A 32 -17.39 -3.02 30.38
CA LEU A 32 -16.15 -2.40 29.97
C LEU A 32 -16.43 -0.97 29.45
N ASN A 33 -15.98 0.04 30.16
CA ASN A 33 -16.11 1.42 29.71
C ASN A 33 -15.11 1.71 28.58
N VAL A 34 -15.63 1.71 27.35
CA VAL A 34 -14.84 1.90 26.15
C VAL A 34 -14.10 3.25 26.13
N ASP A 35 -14.74 4.31 26.59
CA ASP A 35 -14.12 5.66 26.61
C ASP A 35 -12.94 5.73 27.58
N THR A 36 -13.05 5.05 28.71
CA THR A 36 -11.95 4.94 29.68
C THR A 36 -10.81 4.13 29.09
N LEU A 37 -11.12 3.00 28.48
CA LEU A 37 -10.12 2.13 27.84
C LEU A 37 -9.39 2.85 26.70
N MET A 38 -10.09 3.59 25.86
CA MET A 38 -9.50 4.38 24.78
C MET A 38 -8.60 5.50 25.30
N ARG A 39 -8.93 6.08 26.46
CA ARG A 39 -8.11 7.13 27.08
C ARG A 39 -6.85 6.56 27.72
N GLU A 40 -6.95 5.41 28.37
CA GLU A 40 -5.82 4.74 29.02
C GLU A 40 -4.88 4.05 28.01
N HIS A 41 -5.46 3.60 26.90
CA HIS A 41 -4.74 2.94 25.80
C HIS A 41 -4.97 3.67 24.48
N PRO A 42 -4.44 4.91 24.32
CA PRO A 42 -4.60 5.65 23.08
C PRO A 42 -4.04 4.84 21.90
N TYR A 43 -4.86 4.72 20.86
CA TYR A 43 -4.45 4.06 19.64
C TYR A 43 -3.32 4.88 18.97
N THR A 44 -2.12 4.45 19.15
CA THR A 44 -1.01 4.93 18.34
C THR A 44 -1.03 4.21 17.01
N VAL A 45 -1.40 4.94 15.96
CA VAL A 45 -1.23 4.45 14.59
C VAL A 45 0.24 4.08 14.45
N LYS A 46 0.56 2.79 14.41
CA LYS A 46 1.87 2.35 13.97
C LYS A 46 1.97 2.66 12.48
N THR A 47 2.35 3.88 12.16
CA THR A 47 2.77 4.24 10.83
C THR A 47 3.96 3.34 10.51
N GLY A 48 3.78 2.46 9.57
CA GLY A 48 4.73 1.56 8.93
C GLY A 48 5.94 1.09 9.75
N ASN A 49 6.33 -0.15 9.58
CA ASN A 49 7.56 -0.69 10.21
C ASN A 49 8.85 -0.24 9.49
N SER A 50 8.84 0.89 8.80
CA SER A 50 10.02 1.42 8.14
C SER A 50 10.94 2.07 9.19
N PHE A 51 12.23 1.76 9.12
CA PHE A 51 13.24 2.43 9.93
C PHE A 51 13.13 3.97 9.82
N LEU A 52 12.80 4.48 8.65
CA LEU A 52 12.61 5.91 8.40
C LEU A 52 11.47 6.52 9.22
N ASP A 53 10.43 5.75 9.55
CA ASP A 53 9.30 6.23 10.35
C ASP A 53 9.66 6.43 11.83
N SER A 54 10.77 5.84 12.28
CA SER A 54 11.32 6.03 13.63
C SER A 54 12.25 7.25 13.74
N LEU A 55 12.62 7.86 12.61
CA LEU A 55 13.52 9.00 12.59
C LEU A 55 12.77 10.33 12.76
N PRO A 56 13.38 11.36 13.37
CA PRO A 56 12.87 12.72 13.36
C PRO A 56 12.64 13.21 11.92
N ASP A 57 11.59 14.03 11.70
CA ASP A 57 11.17 14.47 10.36
C ASP A 57 12.29 15.11 9.56
N ALA A 58 13.12 15.97 10.17
CA ALA A 58 14.25 16.61 9.50
C ALA A 58 15.31 15.62 8.99
N ILE A 59 15.58 14.56 9.77
CA ILE A 59 16.54 13.52 9.36
C ILE A 59 15.91 12.64 8.28
N ARG A 60 14.62 12.35 8.39
CA ARG A 60 13.88 11.60 7.36
C ARG A 60 13.93 12.31 6.01
N GLU A 61 13.69 13.62 5.98
CA GLU A 61 13.79 14.42 4.76
C GLU A 61 15.19 14.37 4.15
N GLN A 62 16.22 14.55 4.94
CA GLN A 62 17.61 14.46 4.47
C GLN A 62 17.94 13.08 3.85
N VAL A 63 17.47 12.00 4.47
CA VAL A 63 17.65 10.65 3.93
C VAL A 63 16.91 10.46 2.61
N LEU A 64 15.68 10.98 2.50
CA LEU A 64 14.90 10.89 1.26
C LEU A 64 15.53 11.74 0.14
N GLU A 65 15.98 12.93 0.44
CA GLU A 65 16.73 13.78 -0.52
C GLU A 65 18.02 13.12 -0.97
N HIS A 66 18.78 12.55 -0.04
CA HIS A 66 20.00 11.81 -0.38
C HIS A 66 19.71 10.63 -1.29
N ARG A 67 18.67 9.84 -0.99
CA ARG A 67 18.26 8.73 -1.87
C ARG A 67 17.81 9.21 -3.25
N ALA A 68 17.09 10.33 -3.31
CA ALA A 68 16.66 10.92 -4.57
C ALA A 68 17.88 11.43 -5.41
N SER A 69 18.91 11.98 -4.75
CA SER A 69 20.12 12.44 -5.42
C SER A 69 20.97 11.31 -6.02
N GLN A 70 20.80 10.08 -5.52
CA GLN A 70 21.50 8.90 -6.06
C GLN A 70 20.80 8.27 -7.27
N MET A 71 19.67 8.84 -7.71
CA MET A 71 18.95 8.38 -8.90
C MET A 71 19.61 8.95 -10.17
N ASP A 72 20.64 8.30 -10.64
CA ASP A 72 21.50 8.75 -11.75
C ASP A 72 21.39 7.91 -13.03
N ASN A 73 20.62 6.83 -12.99
CA ASN A 73 20.43 5.95 -14.14
C ASN A 73 19.50 6.58 -15.18
N THR A 74 20.07 7.22 -16.19
CA THR A 74 19.33 7.83 -17.31
C THR A 74 19.43 7.01 -18.61
N SER A 75 20.00 5.81 -18.54
CA SER A 75 20.28 4.97 -19.73
C SER A 75 19.04 4.31 -20.34
N VAL A 76 17.89 4.40 -19.67
CA VAL A 76 16.66 3.72 -20.08
C VAL A 76 15.62 4.74 -20.51
N SER A 77 15.04 4.54 -21.68
CA SER A 77 13.90 5.31 -22.19
C SER A 77 12.83 4.36 -22.70
N TRP A 78 11.56 4.75 -22.54
CA TRP A 78 10.43 4.00 -23.05
C TRP A 78 9.33 4.94 -23.56
N THR A 79 8.50 4.43 -24.45
CA THR A 79 7.38 5.18 -25.01
C THR A 79 6.05 4.74 -24.37
N ASN A 80 5.96 3.48 -24.00
CA ASN A 80 4.75 2.89 -23.43
C ASN A 80 5.11 1.92 -22.28
N TYR A 81 4.10 1.49 -21.51
CA TYR A 81 4.33 0.61 -20.37
C TYR A 81 4.86 -0.78 -20.76
N HIS A 82 4.64 -1.25 -22.00
CA HIS A 82 5.17 -2.53 -22.48
C HIS A 82 6.69 -2.50 -22.59
N ASP A 83 7.25 -1.35 -22.96
CA ASP A 83 8.68 -1.19 -23.17
C ASP A 83 9.41 -0.82 -21.87
N CYS A 84 8.69 -0.35 -20.87
CA CYS A 84 9.26 0.03 -19.59
C CYS A 84 9.79 -1.23 -18.85
N PRO A 85 11.10 -1.29 -18.55
CA PRO A 85 11.68 -2.43 -17.84
C PRO A 85 11.26 -2.51 -16.37
N PHE A 86 10.79 -1.41 -15.80
CA PHE A 86 10.38 -1.32 -14.40
C PHE A 86 8.92 -1.70 -14.20
N PHE A 87 8.13 -1.71 -15.28
CA PHE A 87 6.71 -1.99 -15.21
C PHE A 87 6.46 -3.50 -15.04
N PRO A 88 5.63 -3.93 -14.05
CA PRO A 88 5.43 -5.34 -13.74
C PRO A 88 4.49 -6.01 -14.74
N LYS A 89 5.03 -6.51 -15.85
CA LYS A 89 4.28 -7.09 -16.98
C LYS A 89 3.31 -8.20 -16.57
N ARG A 90 3.70 -9.06 -15.61
CA ARG A 90 2.82 -10.11 -15.10
C ARG A 90 1.57 -9.54 -14.45
N MET A 91 1.74 -8.53 -13.59
CA MET A 91 0.60 -7.88 -12.92
C MET A 91 -0.28 -7.11 -13.91
N ALA A 92 0.31 -6.54 -14.97
CA ALA A 92 -0.45 -5.92 -16.05
C ALA A 92 -1.33 -6.94 -16.78
N THR A 93 -0.83 -8.12 -17.04
CA THR A 93 -1.62 -9.23 -17.63
C THR A 93 -2.75 -9.66 -16.68
N GLU A 94 -2.45 -9.81 -15.39
CA GLU A 94 -3.47 -10.10 -14.36
C GLU A 94 -4.56 -9.02 -14.32
N TYR A 95 -4.18 -7.73 -14.41
CA TYR A 95 -5.12 -6.61 -14.44
C TYR A 95 -6.09 -6.71 -15.62
N LYS A 96 -5.61 -7.04 -16.79
CA LYS A 96 -6.45 -7.22 -18.00
C LYS A 96 -7.43 -8.39 -17.91
N MET A 97 -7.14 -9.38 -17.06
CA MET A 97 -7.99 -10.56 -16.86
C MET A 97 -9.07 -10.37 -15.80
N ILE A 98 -9.06 -9.26 -15.06
CA ILE A 98 -10.06 -9.01 -14.02
C ILE A 98 -11.42 -8.75 -14.67
N SER A 99 -12.42 -9.52 -14.25
CA SER A 99 -13.78 -9.45 -14.81
C SER A 99 -14.81 -8.77 -13.89
N SER A 100 -14.51 -8.63 -12.59
CA SER A 100 -15.53 -8.16 -11.65
C SER A 100 -15.01 -7.19 -10.58
N THR A 101 -14.08 -7.63 -9.73
CA THR A 101 -13.61 -6.83 -8.60
C THR A 101 -12.10 -7.01 -8.39
N GLY A 102 -11.46 -6.08 -7.68
CA GLY A 102 -10.04 -6.19 -7.34
C GLY A 102 -9.10 -5.37 -8.24
N TRP A 103 -9.57 -4.84 -9.35
CA TRP A 103 -8.79 -3.97 -10.26
C TRP A 103 -8.18 -2.76 -9.54
N TYR A 104 -8.89 -2.19 -8.59
CA TYR A 104 -8.43 -1.06 -7.79
C TYR A 104 -7.16 -1.38 -6.98
N SER A 105 -7.19 -2.45 -6.20
CA SER A 105 -6.05 -2.84 -5.38
C SER A 105 -4.87 -3.33 -6.22
N LEU A 106 -5.14 -3.95 -7.36
CA LEU A 106 -4.08 -4.42 -8.26
C LEU A 106 -3.40 -3.26 -8.98
N MET A 107 -4.16 -2.23 -9.41
CA MET A 107 -3.56 -1.03 -10.02
C MET A 107 -2.60 -0.35 -9.05
N TYR A 108 -2.99 -0.17 -7.79
CA TYR A 108 -2.09 0.40 -6.79
C TYR A 108 -0.83 -0.45 -6.55
N LYS A 109 -0.98 -1.78 -6.53
CA LYS A 109 0.18 -2.69 -6.45
C LYS A 109 1.10 -2.56 -7.66
N ILE A 110 0.55 -2.35 -8.85
CA ILE A 110 1.34 -2.08 -10.08
C ILE A 110 2.13 -0.78 -9.93
N MET A 111 1.52 0.29 -9.44
CA MET A 111 2.21 1.57 -9.18
C MET A 111 3.37 1.39 -8.20
N VAL A 112 3.11 0.71 -7.07
CA VAL A 112 4.14 0.43 -6.05
C VAL A 112 5.27 -0.41 -6.62
N ALA A 113 4.96 -1.49 -7.34
CA ALA A 113 5.96 -2.35 -7.94
C ALA A 113 6.82 -1.60 -8.98
N THR A 114 6.18 -0.77 -9.81
CA THR A 114 6.89 0.07 -10.79
C THR A 114 7.85 1.04 -10.10
N ALA A 115 7.38 1.75 -9.09
CA ALA A 115 8.20 2.68 -8.33
C ALA A 115 9.36 1.97 -7.63
N CYS A 116 9.11 0.85 -6.95
CA CYS A 116 10.16 0.08 -6.28
C CYS A 116 11.20 -0.47 -7.26
N ASN A 117 10.77 -0.99 -8.42
CA ASN A 117 11.68 -1.47 -9.45
C ASN A 117 12.57 -0.35 -10.00
N ALA A 118 12.00 0.82 -10.26
CA ALA A 118 12.76 1.98 -10.73
C ALA A 118 13.79 2.45 -9.69
N VAL A 119 13.37 2.64 -8.43
CA VAL A 119 14.25 3.06 -7.33
C VAL A 119 15.38 2.04 -7.10
N LYS A 120 15.07 0.74 -7.12
CA LYS A 120 16.07 -0.32 -7.01
C LYS A 120 17.13 -0.28 -8.11
N ASN A 121 16.75 0.16 -9.31
CA ASN A 121 17.66 0.34 -10.45
C ASN A 121 18.23 1.76 -10.55
N LYS A 122 18.11 2.57 -9.51
CA LYS A 122 18.57 3.96 -9.44
C LYS A 122 18.02 4.87 -10.55
N TYR A 123 16.82 4.55 -11.06
CA TYR A 123 16.17 5.33 -12.11
C TYR A 123 15.25 6.40 -11.51
N PRO A 124 15.38 7.69 -11.90
CA PRO A 124 14.60 8.80 -11.37
C PRO A 124 13.18 8.82 -11.96
N ILE A 125 12.39 7.79 -11.69
CA ILE A 125 11.03 7.72 -12.18
C ILE A 125 10.17 8.83 -11.57
N THR A 126 9.38 9.47 -12.41
CA THR A 126 8.48 10.55 -11.98
C THR A 126 7.06 10.03 -11.74
N GLN A 127 6.31 10.75 -10.91
CA GLN A 127 4.89 10.52 -10.70
C GLN A 127 4.12 10.47 -12.03
N ASN A 128 4.36 11.44 -12.92
CA ASN A 128 3.71 11.52 -14.21
C ASN A 128 3.96 10.29 -15.09
N GLN A 129 5.19 9.77 -15.09
CA GLN A 129 5.50 8.55 -15.84
C GLN A 129 4.72 7.35 -15.35
N ILE A 130 4.56 7.19 -14.03
CA ILE A 130 3.75 6.11 -13.44
C ILE A 130 2.28 6.29 -13.85
N VAL A 131 1.74 7.50 -13.72
CA VAL A 131 0.34 7.82 -14.09
C VAL A 131 0.08 7.50 -15.55
N GLU A 132 0.95 7.95 -16.46
CA GLU A 132 0.79 7.71 -17.90
C GLU A 132 0.80 6.22 -18.26
N MET A 133 1.71 5.44 -17.67
CA MET A 133 1.74 3.99 -17.88
C MET A 133 0.48 3.31 -17.35
N CYS A 134 -0.02 3.74 -16.20
CA CYS A 134 -1.26 3.20 -15.63
C CYS A 134 -2.49 3.58 -16.46
N LYS A 135 -2.55 4.80 -17.00
CA LYS A 135 -3.62 5.22 -17.94
C LYS A 135 -3.59 4.41 -19.22
N GLN A 136 -2.41 4.16 -19.76
CA GLN A 136 -2.27 3.31 -20.96
C GLN A 136 -2.78 1.89 -20.69
N LEU A 137 -2.40 1.28 -19.57
CA LEU A 137 -2.88 -0.04 -19.19
C LEU A 137 -4.40 -0.06 -18.98
N ASP A 138 -4.95 0.92 -18.27
CA ASP A 138 -6.39 1.01 -17.99
C ASP A 138 -7.21 1.23 -19.25
N GLY A 139 -6.70 2.03 -20.17
CA GLY A 139 -7.32 2.27 -21.48
C GLY A 139 -7.46 1.01 -22.34
N GLU A 140 -6.60 0.02 -22.14
CA GLU A 140 -6.70 -1.28 -22.82
C GLU A 140 -7.79 -2.20 -22.23
N THR A 141 -8.33 -1.86 -21.06
CA THR A 141 -9.33 -2.69 -20.36
C THR A 141 -10.75 -2.14 -20.44
N GLY A 142 -10.93 -0.87 -20.47
CA GLY A 142 -12.25 -0.22 -20.49
C GLY A 142 -12.35 0.98 -19.56
N GLY A 143 -11.22 1.47 -19.07
CA GLY A 143 -11.14 2.69 -18.29
C GLY A 143 -11.74 2.56 -16.88
N TRP A 144 -11.58 1.43 -16.23
CA TRP A 144 -12.18 1.19 -14.90
C TRP A 144 -11.63 2.11 -13.81
N TYR A 145 -10.43 2.62 -14.02
CA TYR A 145 -9.75 3.50 -13.06
C TYR A 145 -9.94 5.00 -13.34
N GLU A 146 -10.67 5.36 -14.38
CA GLU A 146 -10.80 6.73 -14.89
C GLU A 146 -11.31 7.73 -13.83
N SER A 147 -12.17 7.27 -12.91
CA SER A 147 -12.74 8.09 -11.84
C SER A 147 -11.86 8.21 -10.58
N ARG A 148 -10.67 7.60 -10.56
CA ARG A 148 -9.82 7.55 -9.39
C ARG A 148 -8.66 8.54 -9.44
N PRO A 149 -8.18 9.04 -8.29
CA PRO A 149 -7.09 9.99 -8.23
C PRO A 149 -5.73 9.31 -8.43
N LEU A 150 -5.42 8.92 -9.67
CA LEU A 150 -4.16 8.27 -10.06
C LEU A 150 -2.93 9.05 -9.56
N ASP A 151 -2.98 10.38 -9.63
CA ASP A 151 -1.87 11.24 -9.21
C ASP A 151 -1.54 11.07 -7.72
N VAL A 152 -2.56 11.08 -6.88
CA VAL A 152 -2.39 10.92 -5.43
C VAL A 152 -1.83 9.54 -5.10
N GLU A 153 -2.30 8.52 -5.78
CA GLU A 153 -1.85 7.14 -5.55
C GLU A 153 -0.44 6.89 -6.08
N ALA A 154 -0.10 7.44 -7.23
CA ALA A 154 1.27 7.37 -7.76
C ALA A 154 2.27 8.10 -6.85
N ALA A 155 1.88 9.27 -6.30
CA ALA A 155 2.70 9.98 -5.31
C ALA A 155 2.93 9.13 -4.03
N ARG A 156 1.88 8.47 -3.54
CA ARG A 156 1.97 7.55 -2.39
C ARG A 156 2.86 6.34 -2.69
N ALA A 157 2.75 5.77 -3.90
CA ALA A 157 3.57 4.67 -4.34
C ALA A 157 5.06 5.05 -4.43
N LEU A 158 5.37 6.23 -4.95
CA LEU A 158 6.73 6.77 -4.96
C LEU A 158 7.28 6.98 -3.55
N LYS A 159 6.49 7.65 -2.68
CA LYS A 159 6.89 7.84 -1.29
C LYS A 159 7.18 6.51 -0.60
N PHE A 160 6.34 5.50 -0.83
CA PHE A 160 6.56 4.15 -0.32
C PHE A 160 7.87 3.55 -0.85
N ALA A 161 8.13 3.67 -2.16
CA ALA A 161 9.35 3.14 -2.78
C ALA A 161 10.61 3.77 -2.18
N TYR A 162 10.68 5.10 -2.08
CA TYR A 162 11.82 5.78 -1.46
C TYR A 162 12.00 5.47 0.01
N SER A 163 10.91 5.22 0.73
CA SER A 163 10.98 4.88 2.16
C SER A 163 11.44 3.45 2.42
N ASN A 164 11.05 2.50 1.56
CA ASN A 164 11.20 1.07 1.82
C ASN A 164 12.17 0.34 0.88
N SER A 165 12.47 0.91 -0.29
CA SER A 165 13.43 0.29 -1.19
C SER A 165 14.83 0.53 -0.67
N TYR A 166 15.49 -0.54 -0.23
CA TYR A 166 16.90 -0.52 0.11
C TYR A 166 17.69 -0.46 -1.21
N THR A 167 18.29 0.66 -1.49
CA THR A 167 19.34 0.76 -2.50
C THR A 167 20.60 0.23 -1.83
N GLY A 168 20.78 -1.10 -1.85
CA GLY A 168 21.95 -1.71 -1.26
C GLY A 168 23.22 -1.20 -1.96
N ASP A 169 24.14 -0.68 -1.17
CA ASP A 169 25.54 -0.52 -1.55
C ASP A 169 26.24 -1.86 -1.55
#